data_fd488b85ee84392aca569b65157b6672
#
_entry.id   fd488b85ee84392aca569b65157b6672
#
_cell.length_a   1.000
_cell.length_b   1.000
_cell.length_c   1.000
_cell.angle_alpha   90.00
_cell.angle_beta   90.00
_cell.angle_gamma   90.00
#
_symmetry.space_group_name_H-M   'P 1'
#
loop_
_entity.id
_entity.type
_entity.pdbx_description
1 polymer ?
#
loop_
_entity_poly.entity_id
_entity_poly.type
_entity_poly.pdbx_seq_one_letter_code
_entity_poly.pdbx_strand_id
1 'polypeptide(L)'
;YKQMQRVTTSAAYRMADELDLPRPKNVTTVKPSGTLSKIMDTTEGVHKPLGKYIFNNINFSKHDPLIDILRSANYTVFDHPSDPEGVLATFPVCYEDVDFDKEGGKSVNLETALEQLERYKLIQNNWCQQNVSATISYSTDEVDGIVSWLENNWESYVGVSFIYRNDPTKTAKDLGYLYLPQEVVTKEEYENYVERLLPIELESAN
;
A
#
# COMPACT_ATOMS: atom_id res chain seq x y z
N TYR A 1 -0.94 12.39 17.86
CA TYR A 1 -0.64 13.04 16.59
C TYR A 1 -0.44 14.55 16.75
N LYS A 2 -1.38 15.34 17.34
CA LYS A 2 -1.25 16.80 17.51
C LYS A 2 0.03 17.23 18.25
N GLN A 3 0.43 16.50 19.29
CA GLN A 3 1.68 16.80 20.01
C GLN A 3 2.90 16.58 19.11
N MET A 4 2.94 15.47 18.37
CA MET A 4 4.01 15.17 17.43
C MET A 4 4.08 16.25 16.34
N GLN A 5 2.95 16.65 15.75
CA GLN A 5 2.87 17.73 14.78
C GLN A 5 3.49 19.03 15.32
N ARG A 6 3.11 19.44 16.55
CA ARG A 6 3.62 20.66 17.17
C ARG A 6 5.14 20.61 17.38
N VAL A 7 5.67 19.49 17.89
CA VAL A 7 7.10 19.31 18.13
C VAL A 7 7.87 19.36 16.80
N THR A 8 7.39 18.64 15.78
CA THR A 8 8.02 18.61 14.45
C THR A 8 8.01 19.99 13.79
N THR A 9 6.88 20.71 13.86
CA THR A 9 6.74 22.06 13.31
C THR A 9 7.67 23.05 14.04
N SER A 10 7.74 22.97 15.36
CA SER A 10 8.65 23.83 16.16
C SER A 10 10.12 23.56 15.83
N ALA A 11 10.49 22.30 15.62
CA ALA A 11 11.85 21.94 15.21
C ALA A 11 12.20 22.47 13.82
N ALA A 12 11.28 22.35 12.87
CA ALA A 12 11.46 22.89 11.51
C ALA A 12 11.60 24.42 11.49
N TYR A 13 10.81 25.13 12.30
CA TYR A 13 10.90 26.58 12.40
C TYR A 13 12.21 27.03 13.02
N ARG A 14 12.66 26.38 14.10
CA ARG A 14 13.96 26.65 14.70
C ARG A 14 15.11 26.45 13.72
N MET A 15 15.10 25.35 12.98
CA MET A 15 16.11 25.07 11.95
C MET A 15 16.09 26.13 10.84
N ALA A 16 14.93 26.57 10.39
CA ALA A 16 14.81 27.63 9.40
C ALA A 16 15.40 28.95 9.91
N ASP A 17 15.10 29.31 11.17
CA ASP A 17 15.63 30.53 11.80
C ASP A 17 17.18 30.48 11.97
N GLU A 18 17.73 29.30 12.37
CA GLU A 18 19.17 29.07 12.51
C GLU A 18 19.91 29.16 11.17
N LEU A 19 19.24 28.79 10.07
CA LEU A 19 19.81 28.84 8.71
C LEU A 19 19.49 30.13 7.94
N ASP A 20 18.82 31.11 8.57
CA ASP A 20 18.32 32.33 7.94
C ASP A 20 17.45 32.06 6.70
N LEU A 21 16.58 31.05 6.80
CA LEU A 21 15.65 30.64 5.76
C LEU A 21 14.22 31.01 6.12
N PRO A 22 13.33 31.24 5.12
CA PRO A 22 11.90 31.40 5.38
C PRO A 22 11.33 30.15 6.06
N ARG A 23 10.51 30.35 7.11
CA ARG A 23 9.81 29.24 7.76
C ARG A 23 8.89 28.51 6.77
N PRO A 24 8.91 27.18 6.74
CA PRO A 24 8.04 26.40 5.86
C PRO A 24 6.57 26.63 6.21
N LYS A 25 5.71 26.72 5.19
CA LYS A 25 4.25 26.85 5.39
C LYS A 25 3.64 25.54 5.92
N ASN A 26 4.10 24.42 5.41
CA ASN A 26 3.64 23.07 5.79
C ASN A 26 4.85 22.19 6.10
N VAL A 27 4.80 21.47 7.20
CA VAL A 27 5.89 20.61 7.68
C VAL A 27 5.51 19.14 7.64
N THR A 28 4.24 18.83 7.90
CA THR A 28 3.78 17.45 8.07
C THR A 28 2.76 17.03 7.02
N THR A 29 2.93 15.81 6.52
CA THR A 29 1.98 15.15 5.62
C THR A 29 2.11 13.63 5.75
N VAL A 30 1.21 12.88 5.12
CA VAL A 30 1.34 11.44 4.88
C VAL A 30 1.12 11.18 3.41
N LYS A 31 2.08 10.50 2.80
CA LYS A 31 2.02 10.04 1.41
C LYS A 31 2.22 8.52 1.38
N PRO A 32 1.55 7.79 0.47
CA PRO A 32 1.86 6.38 0.28
C PRO A 32 3.30 6.26 -0.24
N SER A 33 4.03 5.28 0.26
CA SER A 33 5.39 5.03 -0.21
C SER A 33 5.47 3.57 -0.70
N GLY A 34 5.21 3.35 -1.99
CA GLY A 34 5.14 2.01 -2.56
C GLY A 34 6.43 1.19 -2.43
N THR A 35 7.59 1.83 -2.40
CA THR A 35 8.90 1.16 -2.30
C THR A 35 9.42 1.13 -0.86
N LEU A 36 9.53 2.29 -0.21
CA LEU A 36 10.09 2.37 1.15
C LEU A 36 9.26 1.60 2.18
N SER A 37 7.93 1.61 2.07
CA SER A 37 7.07 0.84 2.97
C SER A 37 7.36 -0.65 2.91
N LYS A 38 7.67 -1.19 1.73
CA LYS A 38 8.04 -2.62 1.55
C LYS A 38 9.40 -2.93 2.16
N ILE A 39 10.40 -2.06 1.97
CA ILE A 39 11.73 -2.21 2.57
C ILE A 39 11.67 -2.14 4.09
N MET A 40 10.80 -1.30 4.64
CA MET A 40 10.67 -1.08 6.08
C MET A 40 9.61 -1.98 6.74
N ASP A 41 9.05 -2.93 6.01
CA ASP A 41 8.02 -3.87 6.47
C ASP A 41 6.86 -3.16 7.18
N THR A 42 6.29 -2.14 6.51
CA THR A 42 5.20 -1.33 7.04
C THR A 42 4.12 -1.06 6.00
N THR A 43 2.99 -0.52 6.44
CA THR A 43 1.85 -0.19 5.58
C THR A 43 2.11 1.03 4.70
N GLU A 44 1.40 1.12 3.57
CA GLU A 44 1.51 2.24 2.63
C GLU A 44 0.68 3.44 3.09
N GLY A 45 1.34 4.40 3.75
CA GLY A 45 0.69 5.61 4.26
C GLY A 45 -0.46 5.29 5.22
N VAL A 46 -1.67 5.75 4.89
CA VAL A 46 -2.87 5.53 5.71
C VAL A 46 -3.70 4.32 5.26
N HIS A 47 -3.23 3.56 4.27
CA HIS A 47 -3.97 2.43 3.73
C HIS A 47 -3.76 1.17 4.56
N LYS A 48 -4.85 0.49 4.93
CA LYS A 48 -4.79 -0.88 5.43
C LYS A 48 -4.52 -1.80 4.23
N PRO A 49 -3.54 -2.73 4.31
CA PRO A 49 -3.26 -3.67 3.23
C PRO A 49 -4.48 -4.52 2.86
N LEU A 50 -4.50 -5.08 1.64
CA LEU A 50 -5.61 -5.92 1.15
C LEU A 50 -5.81 -7.19 1.98
N GLY A 51 -4.76 -7.72 2.58
CA GLY A 51 -4.78 -8.91 3.42
C GLY A 51 -3.47 -9.12 4.16
N LYS A 52 -3.44 -10.13 5.04
CA LYS A 52 -2.24 -10.45 5.81
C LYS A 52 -1.13 -11.06 4.95
N TYR A 53 -1.49 -11.99 4.08
CA TYR A 53 -0.58 -12.71 3.20
C TYR A 53 -0.87 -12.30 1.76
N ILE A 54 0.11 -11.68 1.12
CA ILE A 54 -0.05 -11.10 -0.22
C ILE A 54 1.09 -11.56 -1.12
N PHE A 55 0.75 -11.93 -2.36
CA PHE A 55 1.72 -12.01 -3.46
C PHE A 55 1.70 -10.69 -4.24
N ASN A 56 2.83 -9.98 -4.22
CA ASN A 56 3.06 -8.80 -5.05
C ASN A 56 3.68 -9.23 -6.37
N ASN A 57 3.00 -8.95 -7.47
CA ASN A 57 3.50 -9.17 -8.83
C ASN A 57 4.11 -7.87 -9.35
N ILE A 58 5.43 -7.79 -9.34
CA ILE A 58 6.19 -6.60 -9.71
C ILE A 58 6.68 -6.75 -11.14
N ASN A 59 6.48 -5.70 -11.95
CA ASN A 59 6.91 -5.66 -13.34
C ASN A 59 8.41 -5.31 -13.45
N PHE A 60 9.12 -6.08 -14.25
CA PHE A 60 10.52 -5.89 -14.64
C PHE A 60 10.65 -5.94 -16.16
N SER A 61 11.69 -5.32 -16.69
CA SER A 61 12.12 -5.64 -18.06
C SER A 61 12.63 -7.09 -18.09
N LYS A 62 12.29 -7.83 -19.14
CA LYS A 62 12.81 -9.20 -19.34
C LYS A 62 14.34 -9.26 -19.48
N HIS A 63 14.98 -8.09 -19.75
CA HIS A 63 16.44 -7.94 -19.86
C HIS A 63 17.10 -7.49 -18.55
N ASP A 64 16.31 -7.31 -17.47
CA ASP A 64 16.87 -6.96 -16.17
C ASP A 64 17.70 -8.11 -15.62
N PRO A 65 18.99 -7.90 -15.26
CA PRO A 65 19.86 -8.96 -14.74
C PRO A 65 19.34 -9.59 -13.44
N LEU A 66 18.49 -8.90 -12.68
CA LEU A 66 17.86 -9.46 -11.49
C LEU A 66 16.91 -10.63 -11.79
N ILE A 67 16.38 -10.72 -13.01
CA ILE A 67 15.40 -11.76 -13.37
C ILE A 67 16.01 -13.16 -13.30
N ASP A 68 17.23 -13.35 -13.76
CA ASP A 68 17.91 -14.65 -13.70
C ASP A 68 18.29 -15.01 -12.26
N ILE A 69 18.64 -14.03 -11.44
CA ILE A 69 18.89 -14.20 -10.00
C ILE A 69 17.61 -14.63 -9.30
N LEU A 70 16.47 -13.95 -9.55
CA LEU A 70 15.19 -14.30 -8.99
C LEU A 70 14.74 -15.72 -9.38
N ARG A 71 14.89 -16.10 -10.65
CA ARG A 71 14.60 -17.47 -11.11
C ARG A 71 15.49 -18.50 -10.41
N SER A 72 16.79 -18.23 -10.28
CA SER A 72 17.73 -19.10 -9.58
C SER A 72 17.42 -19.27 -8.10
N ALA A 73 16.82 -18.24 -7.49
CA ALA A 73 16.35 -18.24 -6.11
C ALA A 73 14.90 -18.76 -5.94
N ASN A 74 14.34 -19.43 -6.97
CA ASN A 74 13.01 -20.03 -6.99
C ASN A 74 11.84 -19.05 -6.89
N TYR A 75 12.04 -17.76 -7.16
CA TYR A 75 10.91 -16.83 -7.30
C TYR A 75 10.12 -17.17 -8.56
N THR A 76 8.79 -17.04 -8.46
CA THR A 76 7.94 -17.18 -9.64
C THR A 76 8.13 -15.98 -10.55
N VAL A 77 8.53 -16.23 -11.79
CA VAL A 77 8.68 -15.22 -12.85
C VAL A 77 7.93 -15.69 -14.08
N PHE A 78 7.03 -14.88 -14.59
CA PHE A 78 6.21 -15.17 -15.77
C PHE A 78 6.10 -13.96 -16.70
N ASP A 79 5.79 -14.21 -17.98
CA ASP A 79 5.68 -13.14 -18.98
C ASP A 79 4.56 -12.17 -18.64
N HIS A 80 4.79 -10.87 -18.84
CA HIS A 80 3.76 -9.86 -18.65
C HIS A 80 2.67 -10.00 -19.74
N PRO A 81 1.39 -10.16 -19.38
CA PRO A 81 0.33 -10.50 -20.35
C PRO A 81 0.10 -9.47 -21.46
N SER A 82 0.46 -8.21 -21.22
CA SER A 82 0.21 -7.09 -22.13
C SER A 82 1.49 -6.36 -22.60
N ASP A 83 2.65 -6.76 -22.09
CA ASP A 83 3.94 -6.15 -22.45
C ASP A 83 4.92 -7.24 -22.88
N PRO A 84 5.22 -7.35 -24.20
CA PRO A 84 6.15 -8.37 -24.72
C PRO A 84 7.58 -8.26 -24.18
N GLU A 85 7.98 -7.08 -23.69
CA GLU A 85 9.30 -6.82 -23.10
C GLU A 85 9.28 -6.86 -21.57
N GLY A 86 8.11 -7.10 -20.96
CA GLY A 86 7.92 -7.19 -19.52
C GLY A 86 7.85 -8.61 -19.00
N VAL A 87 8.27 -8.79 -17.76
CA VAL A 87 8.02 -9.98 -16.93
C VAL A 87 7.52 -9.56 -15.57
N LEU A 88 6.74 -10.43 -14.96
CA LEU A 88 6.22 -10.25 -13.60
C LEU A 88 6.95 -11.20 -12.66
N ALA A 89 7.52 -10.67 -11.58
CA ALA A 89 8.10 -11.47 -10.50
C ALA A 89 7.22 -11.36 -9.24
N THR A 90 6.94 -12.49 -8.62
CA THR A 90 6.06 -12.59 -7.45
C THR A 90 6.87 -12.51 -6.16
N PHE A 91 6.56 -11.53 -5.31
CA PHE A 91 7.18 -11.35 -4.00
C PHE A 91 6.16 -11.61 -2.88
N PRO A 92 6.45 -12.52 -1.94
CA PRO A 92 5.60 -12.75 -0.80
C PRO A 92 5.76 -11.62 0.21
N VAL A 93 4.63 -11.11 0.75
CA VAL A 93 4.61 -10.09 1.81
C VAL A 93 3.63 -10.54 2.90
N CYS A 94 4.03 -10.38 4.17
CA CYS A 94 3.20 -10.64 5.34
C CYS A 94 3.13 -9.41 6.23
N TYR A 95 1.94 -9.05 6.68
CA TYR A 95 1.72 -7.94 7.62
C TYR A 95 1.36 -8.50 9.00
N GLU A 96 2.38 -8.73 9.85
CA GLU A 96 2.21 -9.36 11.17
C GLU A 96 1.43 -8.47 12.16
N ASP A 97 1.70 -7.17 12.15
CA ASP A 97 1.18 -6.21 13.12
C ASP A 97 -0.15 -5.56 12.72
N VAL A 98 -0.86 -6.14 11.74
CA VAL A 98 -2.14 -5.62 11.25
C VAL A 98 -3.24 -6.68 11.46
N ASP A 99 -4.34 -6.28 12.07
CA ASP A 99 -5.51 -7.12 12.24
C ASP A 99 -6.33 -7.20 10.95
N PHE A 100 -6.76 -8.42 10.61
CA PHE A 100 -7.54 -8.72 9.42
C PHE A 100 -8.75 -9.58 9.74
N ASP A 101 -9.79 -9.43 8.93
CA ASP A 101 -10.96 -10.27 8.96
C ASP A 101 -10.66 -11.65 8.35
N LYS A 102 -11.55 -12.63 8.59
CA LYS A 102 -11.43 -13.97 8.03
C LYS A 102 -12.58 -14.22 7.07
N GLU A 103 -12.27 -14.42 5.81
CA GLU A 103 -13.24 -14.76 4.77
C GLU A 103 -12.63 -15.65 3.69
N GLY A 104 -13.36 -16.65 3.24
CA GLY A 104 -12.91 -17.57 2.18
C GLY A 104 -11.59 -18.30 2.50
N GLY A 105 -11.28 -18.54 3.78
CA GLY A 105 -10.01 -19.16 4.22
C GLY A 105 -8.80 -18.21 4.21
N LYS A 106 -9.00 -16.95 3.84
CA LYS A 106 -7.97 -15.91 3.78
C LYS A 106 -8.11 -14.90 4.94
N SER A 107 -7.04 -14.16 5.21
CA SER A 107 -7.04 -13.01 6.11
C SER A 107 -7.10 -11.76 5.26
N VAL A 108 -8.27 -11.12 5.19
CA VAL A 108 -8.59 -10.07 4.22
C VAL A 108 -8.96 -8.75 4.89
N ASN A 109 -8.84 -7.66 4.15
CA ASN A 109 -9.33 -6.36 4.56
C ASN A 109 -10.76 -6.17 4.05
N LEU A 110 -11.73 -6.16 4.99
CA LEU A 110 -13.14 -5.87 4.71
C LEU A 110 -13.55 -4.46 5.16
N GLU A 111 -12.59 -3.58 5.37
CA GLU A 111 -12.84 -2.22 5.81
C GLU A 111 -13.74 -1.47 4.83
N THR A 112 -14.76 -0.83 5.36
CA THR A 112 -15.70 -0.02 4.60
C THR A 112 -15.08 1.29 4.12
N ALA A 113 -15.69 1.92 3.10
CA ALA A 113 -15.26 3.24 2.64
C ALA A 113 -15.35 4.30 3.74
N LEU A 114 -16.37 4.22 4.60
CA LEU A 114 -16.56 5.17 5.71
C LEU A 114 -15.48 5.01 6.79
N GLU A 115 -15.06 3.80 7.13
CA GLU A 115 -13.95 3.57 8.06
C GLU A 115 -12.63 4.13 7.52
N GLN A 116 -12.37 3.97 6.22
CA GLN A 116 -11.21 4.55 5.55
C GLN A 116 -11.26 6.09 5.57
N LEU A 117 -12.42 6.70 5.31
CA LEU A 117 -12.63 8.13 5.37
C LEU A 117 -12.48 8.70 6.79
N GLU A 118 -12.94 8.01 7.82
CA GLU A 118 -12.74 8.42 9.22
C GLU A 118 -11.25 8.34 9.62
N ARG A 119 -10.53 7.32 9.18
CA ARG A 119 -9.07 7.25 9.37
C ARG A 119 -8.34 8.38 8.64
N TYR A 120 -8.71 8.68 7.39
CA TYR A 120 -8.20 9.84 6.65
C TYR A 120 -8.42 11.13 7.45
N LYS A 121 -9.67 11.39 7.89
CA LYS A 121 -10.04 12.57 8.66
C LYS A 121 -9.26 12.69 9.98
N LEU A 122 -9.07 11.59 10.69
CA LEU A 122 -8.28 11.55 11.92
C LEU A 122 -6.85 12.02 11.68
N ILE A 123 -6.19 11.52 10.65
CA ILE A 123 -4.80 11.86 10.33
C ILE A 123 -4.72 13.29 9.75
N GLN A 124 -5.64 13.67 8.85
CA GLN A 124 -5.70 15.01 8.28
C GLN A 124 -5.83 16.07 9.36
N ASN A 125 -6.74 15.91 10.31
CA ASN A 125 -7.04 16.91 11.32
C ASN A 125 -6.04 16.94 12.50
N ASN A 126 -5.21 15.92 12.67
CA ASN A 126 -4.34 15.81 13.85
C ASN A 126 -2.84 15.76 13.54
N TRP A 127 -2.46 15.39 12.32
CA TRP A 127 -1.05 15.29 11.94
C TRP A 127 -0.69 16.18 10.77
N CYS A 128 -1.51 16.19 9.69
CA CYS A 128 -1.12 16.81 8.44
C CYS A 128 -1.44 18.31 8.40
N GLN A 129 -0.49 19.08 7.90
CA GLN A 129 -0.66 20.48 7.49
C GLN A 129 -0.86 20.60 5.97
N GLN A 130 -0.60 19.52 5.25
CA GLN A 130 -0.86 19.35 3.83
C GLN A 130 -1.77 18.14 3.62
N ASN A 131 -2.31 17.94 2.41
CA ASN A 131 -3.21 16.84 2.12
C ASN A 131 -2.63 15.46 2.40
N VAL A 132 -3.35 14.62 3.13
CA VAL A 132 -3.11 13.18 3.21
C VAL A 132 -3.41 12.58 1.85
N SER A 133 -2.47 11.84 1.26
CA SER A 133 -2.76 11.06 0.06
C SER A 133 -3.49 9.78 0.45
N ALA A 134 -4.74 9.67 0.02
CA ALA A 134 -5.55 8.47 0.23
C ALA A 134 -6.36 8.14 -1.02
N THR A 135 -6.46 6.84 -1.30
CA THR A 135 -7.41 6.28 -2.26
C THR A 135 -8.36 5.37 -1.48
N ILE A 136 -9.61 5.77 -1.43
CA ILE A 136 -10.66 5.07 -0.70
C ILE A 136 -11.23 3.99 -1.61
N SER A 137 -11.15 2.74 -1.20
CA SER A 137 -11.80 1.64 -1.92
C SER A 137 -13.26 1.53 -1.50
N TYR A 138 -14.15 1.36 -2.46
CA TYR A 138 -15.60 1.33 -2.21
C TYR A 138 -16.33 0.29 -3.05
N SER A 139 -17.52 -0.10 -2.61
CA SER A 139 -18.52 -0.84 -3.38
C SER A 139 -19.72 0.05 -3.71
N THR A 140 -20.55 -0.37 -4.67
CA THR A 140 -21.66 0.46 -5.17
C THR A 140 -22.68 0.83 -4.09
N ASP A 141 -22.91 -0.05 -3.13
CA ASP A 141 -23.83 0.16 -2.01
C ASP A 141 -23.33 1.18 -0.97
N GLU A 142 -22.06 1.55 -1.01
CA GLU A 142 -21.46 2.53 -0.11
C GLU A 142 -21.57 3.98 -0.63
N VAL A 143 -21.96 4.18 -1.90
CA VAL A 143 -21.90 5.49 -2.58
C VAL A 143 -22.71 6.55 -1.86
N ASP A 144 -23.94 6.26 -1.46
CA ASP A 144 -24.80 7.24 -0.76
C ASP A 144 -24.20 7.64 0.60
N GLY A 145 -23.62 6.68 1.29
CA GLY A 145 -22.89 6.92 2.54
C GLY A 145 -21.65 7.81 2.33
N ILE A 146 -20.88 7.58 1.28
CA ILE A 146 -19.73 8.41 0.91
C ILE A 146 -20.16 9.85 0.62
N VAL A 147 -21.21 10.05 -0.20
CA VAL A 147 -21.73 11.39 -0.53
C VAL A 147 -22.16 12.12 0.74
N SER A 148 -22.94 11.46 1.59
CA SER A 148 -23.39 12.03 2.86
C SER A 148 -22.19 12.37 3.77
N TRP A 149 -21.16 11.53 3.80
CA TRP A 149 -19.95 11.79 4.59
C TRP A 149 -19.20 13.03 4.06
N LEU A 150 -19.02 13.15 2.74
CA LEU A 150 -18.35 14.30 2.12
C LEU A 150 -19.09 15.61 2.42
N GLU A 151 -20.41 15.63 2.32
CA GLU A 151 -21.24 16.81 2.64
C GLU A 151 -21.12 17.22 4.11
N ASN A 152 -21.18 16.25 5.03
CA ASN A 152 -21.10 16.51 6.47
C ASN A 152 -19.70 16.82 6.99
N ASN A 153 -18.65 16.56 6.20
CA ASN A 153 -17.26 16.73 6.60
C ASN A 153 -16.49 17.70 5.68
N TRP A 154 -17.17 18.59 4.99
CA TRP A 154 -16.60 19.50 3.99
C TRP A 154 -15.32 20.21 4.46
N GLU A 155 -15.26 20.65 5.71
CA GLU A 155 -14.13 21.34 6.32
C GLU A 155 -12.98 20.39 6.76
N SER A 156 -13.16 19.08 6.63
CA SER A 156 -12.24 18.07 7.19
C SER A 156 -11.37 17.38 6.16
N TYR A 157 -11.57 17.63 4.87
CA TYR A 157 -10.76 17.04 3.82
C TYR A 157 -10.31 18.08 2.79
N VAL A 158 -9.15 17.81 2.18
CA VAL A 158 -8.56 18.62 1.09
C VAL A 158 -8.83 17.94 -0.25
N GLY A 159 -8.60 16.64 -0.32
CA GLY A 159 -8.87 15.82 -1.50
C GLY A 159 -8.65 14.34 -1.21
N VAL A 160 -9.54 13.52 -1.74
CA VAL A 160 -9.46 12.05 -1.69
C VAL A 160 -9.73 11.47 -3.08
N SER A 161 -9.13 10.35 -3.38
CA SER A 161 -9.41 9.57 -4.59
C SER A 161 -10.25 8.35 -4.23
N PHE A 162 -11.03 7.85 -5.18
CA PHE A 162 -11.86 6.68 -5.00
C PHE A 162 -11.52 5.62 -6.04
N ILE A 163 -11.58 4.34 -5.64
CA ILE A 163 -11.41 3.19 -6.52
C ILE A 163 -12.44 2.12 -6.19
N TYR A 164 -13.00 1.49 -7.21
CA TYR A 164 -13.91 0.37 -7.00
C TYR A 164 -13.17 -0.80 -6.36
N ARG A 165 -13.77 -1.39 -5.29
CA ARG A 165 -13.17 -2.48 -4.52
C ARG A 165 -13.45 -3.81 -5.21
N ASN A 166 -12.40 -4.51 -5.60
CA ASN A 166 -12.49 -5.92 -5.95
C ASN A 166 -12.64 -6.77 -4.68
N ASP A 167 -13.34 -7.88 -4.81
CA ASP A 167 -13.43 -8.89 -3.74
C ASP A 167 -12.03 -9.46 -3.46
N PRO A 168 -11.44 -9.24 -2.27
CA PRO A 168 -10.08 -9.66 -1.95
C PRO A 168 -9.94 -11.19 -1.79
N THR A 169 -11.05 -11.93 -1.74
CA THR A 169 -11.04 -13.39 -1.70
C THR A 169 -10.84 -14.02 -3.08
N LYS A 170 -11.12 -13.27 -4.14
CA LYS A 170 -11.05 -13.70 -5.54
C LYS A 170 -9.64 -13.69 -6.09
N THR A 171 -9.36 -14.64 -6.98
CA THR A 171 -8.14 -14.64 -7.80
C THR A 171 -8.28 -13.74 -9.02
N ALA A 172 -7.18 -13.43 -9.71
CA ALA A 172 -7.21 -12.72 -10.98
C ALA A 172 -8.17 -13.38 -11.98
N LYS A 173 -8.13 -14.70 -12.08
CA LYS A 173 -8.99 -15.49 -12.98
C LYS A 173 -10.47 -15.35 -12.63
N ASP A 174 -10.84 -15.36 -11.36
CA ASP A 174 -12.22 -15.23 -10.90
C ASP A 174 -12.79 -13.84 -11.23
N LEU A 175 -11.94 -12.82 -11.22
CA LEU A 175 -12.28 -11.44 -11.54
C LEU A 175 -12.19 -11.11 -13.05
N GLY A 176 -11.72 -12.07 -13.86
CA GLY A 176 -11.55 -11.88 -15.32
C GLY A 176 -10.32 -11.05 -15.70
N TYR A 177 -9.36 -10.89 -14.78
CA TYR A 177 -8.09 -10.23 -15.06
C TYR A 177 -7.02 -11.24 -15.47
N LEU A 178 -6.05 -10.79 -16.26
CA LEU A 178 -4.91 -11.61 -16.66
C LEU A 178 -3.93 -11.85 -15.50
N TYR A 179 -3.80 -10.87 -14.60
CA TYR A 179 -3.09 -10.95 -13.33
C TYR A 179 -3.59 -9.85 -12.39
N LEU A 180 -3.26 -9.95 -11.11
CA LEU A 180 -3.44 -8.86 -10.14
C LEU A 180 -2.06 -8.36 -9.68
N PRO A 181 -1.84 -7.04 -9.56
CA PRO A 181 -0.62 -6.50 -8.96
C PRO A 181 -0.39 -6.99 -7.53
N GLN A 182 -1.48 -7.18 -6.79
CA GLN A 182 -1.49 -7.75 -5.45
C GLN A 182 -2.61 -8.79 -5.35
N GLU A 183 -2.28 -9.99 -4.87
CA GLU A 183 -3.22 -11.07 -4.68
C GLU A 183 -3.15 -11.56 -3.23
N VAL A 184 -4.30 -11.54 -2.53
CA VAL A 184 -4.38 -12.11 -1.18
C VAL A 184 -4.44 -13.62 -1.28
N VAL A 185 -3.55 -14.29 -0.54
CA VAL A 185 -3.44 -15.74 -0.52
C VAL A 185 -3.73 -16.30 0.87
N THR A 186 -3.92 -17.61 0.96
CA THR A 186 -4.02 -18.28 2.25
C THR A 186 -2.66 -18.32 2.95
N LYS A 187 -2.68 -18.57 4.27
CA LYS A 187 -1.44 -18.76 5.03
C LYS A 187 -0.62 -19.94 4.47
N GLU A 188 -1.26 -21.03 4.12
CA GLU A 188 -0.63 -22.25 3.58
C GLU A 188 0.06 -21.95 2.23
N GLU A 189 -0.61 -21.27 1.30
CA GLU A 189 -0.02 -20.87 0.02
C GLU A 189 1.21 -19.96 0.22
N TYR A 190 1.12 -19.03 1.16
CA TYR A 190 2.21 -18.14 1.51
C TYR A 190 3.41 -18.91 2.08
N GLU A 191 3.19 -19.76 3.09
CA GLU A 191 4.24 -20.56 3.72
C GLU A 191 4.91 -21.51 2.73
N ASN A 192 4.14 -22.24 1.93
CA ASN A 192 4.64 -23.10 0.87
C ASN A 192 5.46 -22.35 -0.19
N TYR A 193 5.09 -21.09 -0.46
CA TYR A 193 5.86 -20.24 -1.37
C TYR A 193 7.19 -19.83 -0.74
N VAL A 194 7.17 -19.35 0.50
CA VAL A 194 8.38 -18.87 1.21
C VAL A 194 9.38 -20.01 1.45
N GLU A 195 8.91 -21.20 1.83
CA GLU A 195 9.77 -22.38 2.10
C GLU A 195 10.62 -22.81 0.90
N ARG A 196 10.16 -22.56 -0.32
CA ARG A 196 10.91 -22.92 -1.54
C ARG A 196 11.93 -21.88 -1.98
N LEU A 197 11.85 -20.65 -1.43
CA LEU A 197 12.74 -19.57 -1.81
C LEU A 197 14.16 -19.79 -1.26
N LEU A 198 15.16 -19.47 -2.08
CA LEU A 198 16.56 -19.49 -1.69
C LEU A 198 17.03 -18.05 -1.38
N PRO A 199 18.04 -17.88 -0.53
CA PRO A 199 18.68 -16.59 -0.31
C PRO A 199 19.21 -16.00 -1.61
N ILE A 200 19.04 -14.69 -1.79
CA ILE A 200 19.57 -13.95 -2.94
C ILE A 200 20.92 -13.36 -2.56
N GLU A 201 21.96 -13.74 -3.31
CA GLU A 201 23.29 -13.14 -3.20
C GLU A 201 23.41 -12.01 -4.23
N LEU A 202 23.27 -10.76 -3.76
CA LEU A 202 23.31 -9.57 -4.64
C LEU A 202 24.72 -9.24 -5.16
N GLU A 203 25.78 -9.81 -4.59
CA GLU A 203 27.17 -9.60 -5.06
C GLU A 203 27.43 -10.15 -6.46
N SER A 204 26.56 -11.04 -6.96
CA SER A 204 26.64 -11.60 -8.32
C SER A 204 25.93 -10.76 -9.39
N ALA A 205 25.35 -9.62 -9.02
CA ALA A 205 24.59 -8.74 -9.93
C ALA A 205 25.43 -7.59 -10.55
N ASN A 206 26.79 -7.59 -10.39
CA ASN A 206 27.69 -6.60 -10.95
C ASN A 206 28.30 -7.05 -12.27
#